data_a9183dc9daa2fdf8bf379b3bddd3850e
#
_entry.id   a9183dc9daa2fdf8bf379b3bddd3850e
#
_cell.length_a   1.000
_cell.length_b   1.000
_cell.length_c   1.000
_cell.angle_alpha   90.00
_cell.angle_beta   90.00
_cell.angle_gamma   90.00
#
_symmetry.space_group_name_H-M   'P 1'
#
loop_
_entity.id
_entity.type
_entity.pdbx_description
1 polymer ?
#
loop_
_entity_poly.entity_id
_entity_poly.type
_entity_poly.pdbx_seq_one_letter_code
_entity_poly.pdbx_strand_id
1 'polypeptide(L)'
;MKIPTLIQASSSFCVLSGKVLLLSITLLGSAYSKNLSYPKPPQTGVARSPEVTIDESTDTASMEISVLIYNVAGLPWPLARGKTSRDTDDQGKRIPIDGKRYTALKKIGDMLGELRSHGAEPDIIMLQEAFIAESAQIPQRGGYPNWVAGPGTRDLGPKHSERASEEFIAERSALKGEKSGKMQSSGLLLASNFPIVELFNHPFAQWECGGLDCLANKGVLMAELEVPGLPDHLMLATTHFNSRGASRVSNERSLTAHNLQVDEANEFIESVVKEPLPIIWGGDVNMRHADDRIEYFVERSGGNFNEVSSFCIDPANDCEVRIQWESDIPWYETQDLQGWVSGKRVSVIPIRVEAMFDEPQEGIMPSDHNGLLVHYRLSWPITEK
;
A
#
# COMPACT_ATOMS: atom_id res chain seq x y z
N MET A 1 -17.97 63.35 -29.28
CA MET A 1 -17.68 62.11 -30.00
C MET A 1 -17.57 61.00 -29.00
N LYS A 2 -18.55 60.10 -28.93
CA LYS A 2 -18.75 59.14 -27.85
C LYS A 2 -17.94 57.87 -28.17
N ILE A 3 -17.17 57.38 -27.19
CA ILE A 3 -16.51 56.06 -27.18
C ILE A 3 -17.41 55.08 -26.48
N PRO A 4 -17.77 53.91 -27.01
CA PRO A 4 -18.57 52.93 -26.31
C PRO A 4 -17.68 51.98 -25.49
N THR A 5 -18.15 51.75 -24.29
CA THR A 5 -17.64 50.82 -23.27
C THR A 5 -17.86 49.35 -23.71
N LEU A 6 -16.79 48.58 -23.65
CA LEU A 6 -16.80 47.12 -23.79
C LEU A 6 -16.31 46.55 -22.48
N ILE A 7 -17.25 46.11 -21.63
CA ILE A 7 -16.95 45.27 -20.46
C ILE A 7 -18.07 44.24 -20.32
N GLN A 8 -17.68 43.01 -20.15
CA GLN A 8 -18.39 41.83 -19.69
C GLN A 8 -18.53 40.69 -20.69
N ALA A 9 -17.54 39.84 -20.71
CA ALA A 9 -17.71 38.42 -21.01
C ALA A 9 -16.44 37.64 -20.58
N SER A 10 -16.26 37.33 -19.32
CA SER A 10 -15.17 36.44 -18.89
C SER A 10 -15.40 35.60 -17.63
N SER A 11 -16.64 35.49 -17.11
CA SER A 11 -16.89 34.74 -15.87
C SER A 11 -17.62 33.40 -16.03
N SER A 12 -18.02 33.02 -17.24
CA SER A 12 -18.85 31.80 -17.43
C SER A 12 -18.08 30.54 -17.85
N PHE A 13 -16.82 30.67 -18.27
CA PHE A 13 -16.06 29.52 -18.83
C PHE A 13 -15.35 28.65 -17.80
N CYS A 14 -15.06 29.15 -16.60
CA CYS A 14 -14.31 28.40 -15.61
C CYS A 14 -15.16 27.38 -14.81
N VAL A 15 -16.48 27.59 -14.73
CA VAL A 15 -17.39 26.72 -13.98
C VAL A 15 -17.80 25.48 -14.79
N LEU A 16 -17.79 25.54 -16.12
CA LEU A 16 -18.15 24.39 -16.94
C LEU A 16 -17.06 23.31 -16.99
N SER A 17 -15.79 23.71 -16.97
CA SER A 17 -14.68 22.74 -17.05
C SER A 17 -14.56 21.87 -15.77
N GLY A 18 -14.83 22.42 -14.60
CA GLY A 18 -14.80 21.68 -13.33
C GLY A 18 -15.95 20.69 -13.19
N LYS A 19 -17.17 21.06 -13.64
CA LYS A 19 -18.33 20.17 -13.61
C LYS A 19 -18.24 19.03 -14.62
N VAL A 20 -17.68 19.28 -15.81
CA VAL A 20 -17.48 18.24 -16.83
C VAL A 20 -16.42 17.24 -16.40
N LEU A 21 -15.35 17.65 -15.73
CA LEU A 21 -14.33 16.75 -15.20
C LEU A 21 -14.85 15.88 -14.05
N LEU A 22 -15.66 16.45 -13.12
CA LEU A 22 -16.31 15.70 -12.05
C LEU A 22 -17.34 14.70 -12.59
N LEU A 23 -18.15 15.09 -13.57
CA LEU A 23 -19.11 14.19 -14.22
C LEU A 23 -18.43 13.03 -14.96
N SER A 24 -17.29 13.29 -15.61
CA SER A 24 -16.52 12.26 -16.32
C SER A 24 -15.90 11.26 -15.35
N ILE A 25 -15.40 11.70 -14.20
CA ILE A 25 -14.87 10.83 -13.14
C ILE A 25 -16.00 9.99 -12.53
N THR A 26 -17.18 10.56 -12.30
CA THR A 26 -18.34 9.86 -11.73
C THR A 26 -18.86 8.77 -12.67
N LEU A 27 -18.93 9.04 -13.97
CA LEU A 27 -19.37 8.06 -14.97
C LEU A 27 -18.37 6.92 -15.18
N LEU A 28 -17.06 7.21 -15.12
CA LEU A 28 -16.01 6.19 -15.25
C LEU A 28 -15.89 5.33 -13.99
N GLY A 29 -15.94 5.93 -12.80
CA GLY A 29 -15.91 5.18 -11.53
C GLY A 29 -17.08 4.22 -11.38
N SER A 30 -18.28 4.58 -11.81
CA SER A 30 -19.46 3.71 -11.72
C SER A 30 -19.44 2.53 -12.69
N ALA A 31 -18.72 2.61 -13.80
CA ALA A 31 -18.59 1.51 -14.77
C ALA A 31 -17.61 0.44 -14.31
N TYR A 32 -16.50 0.83 -13.63
CA TYR A 32 -15.47 -0.08 -13.17
C TYR A 32 -15.72 -0.68 -11.78
N SER A 33 -16.48 -0.02 -10.91
CA SER A 33 -16.71 -0.50 -9.54
C SER A 33 -17.79 -1.58 -9.41
N LYS A 34 -18.55 -1.88 -10.46
CA LYS A 34 -19.75 -2.71 -10.36
C LYS A 34 -19.53 -4.22 -10.34
N ASN A 35 -18.35 -4.74 -10.71
CA ASN A 35 -18.17 -6.18 -10.99
C ASN A 35 -16.95 -6.86 -10.32
N LEU A 36 -16.30 -6.23 -9.34
CA LEU A 36 -15.22 -6.89 -8.62
C LEU A 36 -15.79 -7.72 -7.47
N SER A 37 -15.90 -9.03 -7.69
CA SER A 37 -16.01 -9.99 -6.60
C SER A 37 -14.61 -10.52 -6.29
N TYR A 38 -14.11 -10.20 -5.11
CA TYR A 38 -12.86 -10.78 -4.60
C TYR A 38 -13.15 -12.10 -3.90
N PRO A 39 -12.24 -13.10 -4.01
CA PRO A 39 -12.33 -14.30 -3.22
C PRO A 39 -12.40 -13.96 -1.72
N LYS A 40 -13.12 -14.79 -0.97
CA LYS A 40 -13.25 -14.63 0.48
C LYS A 40 -12.50 -15.75 1.20
N PRO A 41 -11.93 -15.51 2.37
CA PRO A 41 -11.34 -16.56 3.20
C PRO A 41 -12.44 -17.48 3.80
N PRO A 42 -12.11 -18.70 4.26
CA PRO A 42 -10.75 -19.25 4.16
C PRO A 42 -10.38 -19.66 2.74
N GLN A 43 -9.11 -19.52 2.38
CA GLN A 43 -8.51 -19.97 1.13
C GLN A 43 -7.34 -20.88 1.49
N THR A 44 -7.32 -22.11 0.98
CA THR A 44 -6.47 -23.18 1.49
C THR A 44 -5.38 -23.64 0.50
N GLY A 45 -5.17 -22.88 -0.58
CA GLY A 45 -4.16 -23.20 -1.58
C GLY A 45 -2.74 -23.08 -1.01
N VAL A 46 -1.89 -24.06 -1.26
CA VAL A 46 -0.46 -24.03 -0.95
C VAL A 46 0.30 -24.14 -2.25
N ALA A 47 0.97 -23.07 -2.68
CA ALA A 47 1.81 -23.11 -3.87
C ALA A 47 3.25 -23.54 -3.57
N ARG A 48 3.70 -23.26 -2.34
CA ARG A 48 5.06 -23.59 -1.87
C ARG A 48 5.02 -23.83 -0.36
N SER A 49 5.86 -24.72 0.13
CA SER A 49 6.15 -24.87 1.56
C SER A 49 7.59 -24.41 1.81
N PRO A 50 7.80 -23.43 2.70
CA PRO A 50 9.14 -23.02 3.06
C PRO A 50 9.94 -24.19 3.66
N GLU A 51 11.25 -24.21 3.41
CA GLU A 51 12.13 -25.20 4.02
C GLU A 51 12.35 -24.84 5.49
N VAL A 52 12.14 -25.81 6.38
CA VAL A 52 12.43 -25.65 7.81
C VAL A 52 13.80 -26.17 8.10
N THR A 53 14.68 -25.30 8.58
CA THR A 53 16.04 -25.64 9.03
C THR A 53 16.03 -25.81 10.55
N ILE A 54 16.68 -26.89 11.04
CA ILE A 54 16.82 -27.20 12.47
C ILE A 54 18.27 -26.98 12.88
N ASP A 55 18.48 -26.16 13.90
CA ASP A 55 19.75 -26.02 14.60
C ASP A 55 19.67 -26.74 15.96
N GLU A 56 20.19 -27.95 16.02
CA GLU A 56 20.22 -28.76 17.23
C GLU A 56 21.08 -28.13 18.34
N SER A 57 22.06 -27.28 18.00
CA SER A 57 22.94 -26.64 18.97
C SER A 57 22.25 -25.56 19.78
N THR A 58 21.25 -24.90 19.22
CA THR A 58 20.46 -23.84 19.85
C THR A 58 19.04 -24.28 20.17
N ASP A 59 18.65 -25.52 19.84
CA ASP A 59 17.28 -26.04 19.98
C ASP A 59 16.26 -25.14 19.27
N THR A 60 16.62 -24.67 18.04
CA THR A 60 15.85 -23.69 17.29
C THR A 60 15.53 -24.19 15.89
N ALA A 61 14.28 -24.05 15.48
CA ALA A 61 13.87 -24.19 14.08
C ALA A 61 13.71 -22.81 13.43
N SER A 62 13.96 -22.73 12.13
CA SER A 62 13.77 -21.50 11.36
C SER A 62 13.34 -21.78 9.93
N MET A 63 12.71 -20.77 9.30
CA MET A 63 12.39 -20.74 7.88
C MET A 63 12.57 -19.34 7.34
N GLU A 64 12.67 -19.23 6.02
CA GLU A 64 12.75 -17.95 5.34
C GLU A 64 11.50 -17.76 4.45
N ILE A 65 10.94 -16.56 4.49
CA ILE A 65 9.84 -16.13 3.62
C ILE A 65 10.16 -14.75 3.05
N SER A 66 9.55 -14.44 1.91
CA SER A 66 9.74 -13.16 1.23
C SER A 66 8.41 -12.41 1.08
N VAL A 67 8.44 -11.10 1.35
CA VAL A 67 7.27 -10.21 1.30
C VAL A 67 7.57 -9.01 0.42
N LEU A 68 6.77 -8.82 -0.62
CA LEU A 68 6.82 -7.65 -1.50
C LEU A 68 5.71 -6.68 -1.14
N ILE A 69 6.04 -5.41 -0.93
CA ILE A 69 5.07 -4.31 -1.04
C ILE A 69 5.26 -3.58 -2.36
N TYR A 70 4.17 -3.16 -2.98
CA TYR A 70 4.25 -2.46 -4.25
C TYR A 70 3.03 -1.59 -4.53
N ASN A 71 3.23 -0.28 -4.65
CA ASN A 71 2.21 0.60 -5.21
C ASN A 71 2.20 0.44 -6.72
N VAL A 72 1.16 -0.17 -7.27
CA VAL A 72 1.08 -0.56 -8.68
C VAL A 72 0.48 0.53 -9.57
N ALA A 73 0.18 1.71 -9.05
CA ALA A 73 -0.43 2.82 -9.79
C ALA A 73 -1.65 2.40 -10.64
N GLY A 74 -2.46 1.46 -10.17
CA GLY A 74 -3.62 0.91 -10.87
C GLY A 74 -4.80 1.89 -10.94
N LEU A 75 -4.53 3.12 -11.34
CA LEU A 75 -5.47 4.23 -11.42
C LEU A 75 -6.41 4.07 -12.62
N PRO A 76 -7.69 4.45 -12.49
CA PRO A 76 -8.61 4.49 -13.63
C PRO A 76 -8.16 5.53 -14.67
N TRP A 77 -8.37 5.22 -15.95
CA TRP A 77 -8.13 6.18 -17.01
C TRP A 77 -9.07 7.40 -16.87
N PRO A 78 -8.62 8.66 -17.08
CA PRO A 78 -7.30 9.07 -17.58
C PRO A 78 -6.30 9.49 -16.48
N LEU A 79 -6.48 9.12 -15.22
CA LEU A 79 -5.69 9.64 -14.10
C LEU A 79 -4.21 9.28 -14.15
N ALA A 80 -3.86 8.15 -14.79
CA ALA A 80 -2.47 7.75 -14.98
C ALA A 80 -1.81 8.37 -16.22
N ARG A 81 -2.57 9.11 -17.07
CA ARG A 81 -2.02 9.65 -18.32
C ARG A 81 -0.96 10.71 -18.05
N GLY A 82 0.22 10.50 -18.63
CA GLY A 82 1.35 11.42 -18.50
C GLY A 82 2.07 11.38 -17.16
N LYS A 83 1.76 10.41 -16.29
CA LYS A 83 2.57 10.14 -15.11
C LYS A 83 3.96 9.62 -15.50
N THR A 84 4.93 9.90 -14.65
CA THR A 84 6.31 9.42 -14.77
C THR A 84 6.72 8.76 -13.46
N SER A 85 7.64 7.80 -13.53
CA SER A 85 8.35 7.28 -12.37
C SER A 85 9.16 8.39 -11.69
N ARG A 86 9.66 8.12 -10.52
CA ARG A 86 10.65 8.95 -9.82
C ARG A 86 12.03 8.79 -10.42
N ASP A 87 12.31 7.62 -11.00
CA ASP A 87 13.59 7.30 -11.62
C ASP A 87 13.81 8.10 -12.90
N THR A 88 15.07 8.33 -13.20
CA THR A 88 15.51 9.09 -14.37
C THR A 88 16.33 8.21 -15.30
N ASP A 89 16.28 8.51 -16.60
CA ASP A 89 17.17 7.92 -17.59
C ASP A 89 18.59 8.52 -17.49
N ASP A 90 19.51 8.02 -18.31
CA ASP A 90 20.91 8.50 -18.39
C ASP A 90 21.05 10.00 -18.72
N GLN A 91 19.97 10.64 -19.18
CA GLN A 91 19.91 12.07 -19.48
C GLN A 91 19.29 12.88 -18.35
N GLY A 92 18.96 12.24 -17.22
CA GLY A 92 18.31 12.88 -16.06
C GLY A 92 16.82 13.19 -16.27
N LYS A 93 16.19 12.62 -17.30
CA LYS A 93 14.76 12.78 -17.57
C LYS A 93 13.97 11.66 -16.90
N ARG A 94 12.88 12.03 -16.22
CA ARG A 94 11.99 11.05 -15.58
C ARG A 94 11.43 10.06 -16.59
N ILE A 95 11.52 8.78 -16.26
CA ILE A 95 11.05 7.67 -17.08
C ILE A 95 9.50 7.63 -17.05
N PRO A 96 8.82 7.54 -18.21
CA PRO A 96 7.37 7.46 -18.25
C PRO A 96 6.86 6.13 -17.70
N ILE A 97 5.63 6.13 -17.14
CA ILE A 97 4.87 4.91 -16.89
C ILE A 97 3.81 4.70 -17.99
N ASP A 98 3.42 3.44 -18.20
CA ASP A 98 2.34 3.14 -19.14
C ASP A 98 1.00 3.72 -18.64
N GLY A 99 0.49 4.75 -19.30
CA GLY A 99 -0.80 5.35 -18.98
C GLY A 99 -2.00 4.42 -19.21
N LYS A 100 -1.80 3.30 -19.92
CA LYS A 100 -2.80 2.22 -20.07
C LYS A 100 -2.62 1.20 -18.94
N ARG A 101 -3.03 1.56 -17.72
CA ARG A 101 -2.78 0.77 -16.52
C ARG A 101 -3.24 -0.67 -16.59
N TYR A 102 -4.33 -0.97 -17.31
CA TYR A 102 -4.77 -2.35 -17.52
C TYR A 102 -3.69 -3.23 -18.20
N THR A 103 -2.90 -2.68 -19.11
CA THR A 103 -1.78 -3.40 -19.74
C THR A 103 -0.60 -3.54 -18.78
N ALA A 104 -0.27 -2.47 -18.05
CA ALA A 104 0.82 -2.48 -17.09
C ALA A 104 0.57 -3.48 -15.95
N LEU A 105 -0.62 -3.53 -15.37
CA LEU A 105 -0.98 -4.50 -14.32
C LEU A 105 -0.89 -5.94 -14.81
N LYS A 106 -1.28 -6.19 -16.06
CA LYS A 106 -1.09 -7.48 -16.70
C LYS A 106 0.39 -7.85 -16.80
N LYS A 107 1.24 -6.90 -17.25
CA LYS A 107 2.70 -7.13 -17.37
C LYS A 107 3.32 -7.42 -15.99
N ILE A 108 2.93 -6.69 -14.94
CA ILE A 108 3.39 -6.97 -13.57
C ILE A 108 3.04 -8.41 -13.18
N GLY A 109 1.82 -8.87 -13.46
CA GLY A 109 1.43 -10.26 -13.21
C GLY A 109 2.24 -11.27 -14.03
N ASP A 110 2.54 -10.97 -15.30
CA ASP A 110 3.37 -11.82 -16.16
C ASP A 110 4.81 -11.92 -15.62
N MET A 111 5.40 -10.81 -15.16
CA MET A 111 6.73 -10.80 -14.54
C MET A 111 6.79 -11.64 -13.27
N LEU A 112 5.76 -11.57 -12.41
CA LEU A 112 5.65 -12.43 -11.23
C LEU A 112 5.52 -13.92 -11.61
N GLY A 113 4.77 -14.23 -12.68
CA GLY A 113 4.66 -15.57 -13.21
C GLY A 113 5.98 -16.11 -13.77
N GLU A 114 6.78 -15.25 -14.40
CA GLU A 114 8.13 -15.58 -14.85
C GLU A 114 9.06 -15.87 -13.67
N LEU A 115 9.07 -15.00 -12.65
CA LEU A 115 9.82 -15.24 -11.41
C LEU A 115 9.44 -16.59 -10.77
N ARG A 116 8.15 -16.92 -10.72
CA ARG A 116 7.67 -18.23 -10.25
C ARG A 116 8.23 -19.40 -11.04
N SER A 117 8.35 -19.27 -12.35
CA SER A 117 8.92 -20.34 -13.18
C SER A 117 10.38 -20.66 -12.85
N HIS A 118 11.07 -19.74 -12.16
CA HIS A 118 12.45 -19.89 -11.68
C HIS A 118 12.53 -20.08 -10.14
N GLY A 119 11.38 -20.14 -9.43
CA GLY A 119 11.34 -20.26 -7.97
C GLY A 119 11.81 -19.00 -7.23
N ALA A 120 11.73 -17.83 -7.88
CA ALA A 120 12.19 -16.55 -7.37
C ALA A 120 11.06 -15.56 -7.07
N GLU A 121 9.81 -16.03 -7.14
CA GLU A 121 8.65 -15.19 -6.80
C GLU A 121 8.60 -14.86 -5.31
N PRO A 122 8.14 -13.66 -4.91
CA PRO A 122 7.80 -13.37 -3.53
C PRO A 122 6.77 -14.36 -2.98
N ASP A 123 6.90 -14.78 -1.72
CA ASP A 123 5.90 -15.66 -1.09
C ASP A 123 4.58 -14.94 -0.86
N ILE A 124 4.67 -13.64 -0.54
CA ILE A 124 3.56 -12.77 -0.21
C ILE A 124 3.73 -11.46 -0.96
N ILE A 125 2.63 -10.94 -1.51
CA ILE A 125 2.59 -9.60 -2.10
C ILE A 125 1.49 -8.76 -1.47
N MET A 126 1.80 -7.52 -1.13
CA MET A 126 0.88 -6.51 -0.60
C MET A 126 0.89 -5.29 -1.53
N LEU A 127 -0.21 -5.07 -2.25
CA LEU A 127 -0.30 -4.05 -3.28
C LEU A 127 -1.11 -2.85 -2.82
N GLN A 128 -0.69 -1.66 -3.23
CA GLN A 128 -1.41 -0.41 -3.07
C GLN A 128 -1.78 0.15 -4.46
N GLU A 129 -2.78 1.03 -4.49
CA GLU A 129 -3.38 1.57 -5.72
C GLU A 129 -3.91 0.50 -6.69
N ALA A 130 -4.26 -0.67 -6.24
CA ALA A 130 -4.90 -1.72 -7.02
C ALA A 130 -6.41 -1.41 -7.24
N PHE A 131 -6.73 -0.21 -7.78
CA PHE A 131 -8.10 0.31 -7.84
C PHE A 131 -8.96 -0.28 -8.95
N ILE A 132 -8.37 -0.60 -10.10
CA ILE A 132 -9.13 -1.11 -11.25
C ILE A 132 -9.25 -2.63 -11.24
N ALA A 133 -10.28 -3.15 -11.91
CA ALA A 133 -10.59 -4.58 -11.93
C ALA A 133 -9.44 -5.45 -12.42
N GLU A 134 -8.64 -4.91 -13.32
CA GLU A 134 -7.48 -5.59 -13.91
C GLU A 134 -6.37 -5.87 -12.89
N SER A 135 -6.39 -5.22 -11.73
CA SER A 135 -5.45 -5.52 -10.63
C SER A 135 -5.55 -6.98 -10.15
N ALA A 136 -6.72 -7.60 -10.28
CA ALA A 136 -6.89 -9.03 -10.00
C ALA A 136 -6.05 -9.93 -10.92
N GLN A 137 -5.60 -9.44 -12.07
CA GLN A 137 -4.73 -10.20 -12.97
C GLN A 137 -3.32 -10.37 -12.39
N ILE A 138 -2.88 -9.51 -11.48
CA ILE A 138 -1.55 -9.62 -10.87
C ILE A 138 -1.41 -10.95 -10.12
N PRO A 139 -2.22 -11.26 -9.09
CA PRO A 139 -2.11 -12.55 -8.41
C PRO A 139 -2.46 -13.74 -9.32
N GLN A 140 -3.45 -13.60 -10.20
CA GLN A 140 -3.87 -14.69 -11.10
C GLN A 140 -2.75 -15.08 -12.06
N ARG A 141 -2.08 -14.14 -12.69
CA ARG A 141 -0.98 -14.38 -13.64
C ARG A 141 0.32 -14.72 -12.92
N GLY A 142 0.54 -14.14 -11.74
CA GLY A 142 1.64 -14.50 -10.84
C GLY A 142 1.50 -15.90 -10.24
N GLY A 143 0.33 -16.58 -10.42
CA GLY A 143 0.11 -17.94 -9.95
C GLY A 143 -0.11 -18.05 -8.44
N TYR A 144 -0.53 -16.98 -7.77
CA TYR A 144 -0.85 -17.01 -6.35
C TYR A 144 -2.20 -17.70 -6.11
N PRO A 145 -2.23 -18.80 -5.33
CA PRO A 145 -3.48 -19.54 -5.08
C PRO A 145 -4.46 -18.80 -4.18
N ASN A 146 -3.95 -17.91 -3.31
CA ASN A 146 -4.74 -17.18 -2.33
C ASN A 146 -4.56 -15.69 -2.54
N TRP A 147 -5.66 -14.93 -2.55
CA TRP A 147 -5.61 -13.48 -2.60
C TRP A 147 -6.93 -12.85 -2.14
N VAL A 148 -6.83 -11.69 -1.51
CA VAL A 148 -7.94 -10.93 -0.94
C VAL A 148 -7.76 -9.46 -1.27
N ALA A 149 -8.84 -8.68 -1.15
CA ALA A 149 -8.80 -7.24 -1.30
C ALA A 149 -9.24 -6.54 -0.02
N GLY A 150 -8.73 -5.33 0.15
CA GLY A 150 -9.13 -4.43 1.21
C GLY A 150 -10.53 -3.84 1.03
N PRO A 151 -10.92 -2.86 1.86
CA PRO A 151 -12.26 -2.28 1.85
C PRO A 151 -12.73 -1.86 0.46
N GLY A 152 -13.90 -2.34 0.06
CA GLY A 152 -14.57 -1.97 -1.17
C GLY A 152 -15.33 -0.64 -1.03
N THR A 153 -15.92 -0.16 -2.12
CA THR A 153 -16.67 1.13 -2.12
C THR A 153 -17.91 1.13 -1.23
N ARG A 154 -18.39 -0.03 -0.80
CA ARG A 154 -19.59 -0.18 0.05
C ARG A 154 -19.28 -0.50 1.50
N ASP A 155 -18.05 -0.85 1.80
CA ASP A 155 -17.59 -1.16 3.15
C ASP A 155 -17.23 0.15 3.84
N LEU A 156 -18.24 0.92 4.23
CA LEU A 156 -18.05 2.27 4.75
C LEU A 156 -17.78 2.23 6.26
N GLY A 157 -16.71 2.89 6.69
CA GLY A 157 -16.44 3.21 8.08
C GLY A 157 -17.43 4.26 8.66
N PRO A 158 -17.24 4.65 9.92
CA PRO A 158 -18.02 5.74 10.52
C PRO A 158 -17.84 7.03 9.71
N LYS A 159 -18.69 8.03 9.97
CA LYS A 159 -18.53 9.31 9.26
C LYS A 159 -17.24 10.02 9.67
N HIS A 160 -16.98 10.09 10.95
CA HIS A 160 -15.75 10.62 11.56
C HIS A 160 -15.56 10.00 12.94
N SER A 161 -14.34 10.04 13.45
CA SER A 161 -14.00 9.71 14.83
C SER A 161 -14.22 10.91 15.76
N GLU A 162 -14.08 10.69 17.06
CA GLU A 162 -14.06 11.76 18.07
C GLU A 162 -12.77 12.60 18.03
N ARG A 163 -11.73 12.10 17.33
CA ARG A 163 -10.44 12.81 17.17
C ARG A 163 -10.49 13.90 16.10
N ALA A 164 -11.37 13.78 15.13
CA ALA A 164 -11.51 14.77 14.08
C ALA A 164 -12.16 16.05 14.65
N SER A 165 -11.44 17.18 14.57
CA SER A 165 -11.98 18.46 15.05
C SER A 165 -13.20 18.90 14.23
N GLU A 166 -14.13 19.64 14.88
CA GLU A 166 -15.29 20.19 14.20
C GLU A 166 -14.87 21.11 13.04
N GLU A 167 -13.77 21.84 13.17
CA GLU A 167 -13.22 22.71 12.14
C GLU A 167 -12.78 21.88 10.91
N PHE A 168 -11.98 20.83 11.11
CA PHE A 168 -11.56 19.93 10.03
C PHE A 168 -12.75 19.35 9.28
N ILE A 169 -13.80 18.95 9.98
CA ILE A 169 -15.02 18.40 9.38
C ILE A 169 -15.83 19.47 8.62
N ALA A 170 -15.94 20.69 9.19
CA ALA A 170 -16.69 21.78 8.58
C ALA A 170 -16.06 22.30 7.29
N GLU A 171 -14.74 22.33 7.20
CA GLU A 171 -13.96 22.81 6.06
C GLU A 171 -13.97 21.87 4.83
N ARG A 172 -14.59 20.70 4.90
CA ARG A 172 -14.66 19.76 3.78
C ARG A 172 -15.23 20.44 2.52
N SER A 173 -14.51 20.23 1.40
CA SER A 173 -14.81 20.88 0.12
C SER A 173 -15.38 19.90 -0.90
N ALA A 174 -16.57 20.20 -1.43
CA ALA A 174 -17.15 19.44 -2.55
C ALA A 174 -16.33 19.58 -3.84
N LEU A 175 -15.70 20.75 -4.05
CA LEU A 175 -14.86 20.99 -5.24
C LEU A 175 -13.56 20.18 -5.24
N LYS A 176 -13.10 19.80 -4.05
CA LYS A 176 -11.89 18.98 -3.87
C LYS A 176 -12.21 17.47 -3.70
N GLY A 177 -13.46 17.06 -3.89
CA GLY A 177 -13.87 15.66 -3.81
C GLY A 177 -14.29 15.18 -2.42
N GLU A 178 -14.08 15.96 -1.36
CA GLU A 178 -14.27 15.54 0.02
C GLU A 178 -15.75 15.31 0.44
N LYS A 179 -16.70 15.75 -0.39
CA LYS A 179 -18.15 15.54 -0.18
C LYS A 179 -18.77 14.62 -1.24
N SER A 180 -17.96 14.00 -2.10
CA SER A 180 -18.44 13.19 -3.24
C SER A 180 -18.78 11.74 -2.87
N GLY A 181 -18.41 11.28 -1.67
CA GLY A 181 -18.47 9.88 -1.27
C GLY A 181 -17.35 9.03 -1.86
N LYS A 182 -17.32 7.75 -1.53
CA LYS A 182 -16.28 6.81 -1.97
C LYS A 182 -16.59 6.29 -3.38
N MET A 183 -15.73 6.60 -4.33
CA MET A 183 -15.86 6.23 -5.74
C MET A 183 -14.97 5.04 -6.13
N GLN A 184 -13.90 4.82 -5.36
CA GLN A 184 -12.94 3.73 -5.52
C GLN A 184 -12.88 2.89 -4.24
N SER A 185 -12.47 1.62 -4.36
CA SER A 185 -12.09 0.78 -3.22
C SER A 185 -10.89 1.37 -2.49
N SER A 186 -10.40 0.67 -1.47
CA SER A 186 -9.14 1.04 -0.80
C SER A 186 -7.92 0.99 -1.72
N GLY A 187 -7.98 0.21 -2.80
CA GLY A 187 -6.84 -0.09 -3.65
C GLY A 187 -5.84 -1.06 -3.02
N LEU A 188 -6.20 -1.70 -1.89
CA LEU A 188 -5.35 -2.69 -1.24
C LEU A 188 -5.67 -4.09 -1.79
N LEU A 189 -4.61 -4.88 -2.05
CA LEU A 189 -4.71 -6.28 -2.44
C LEU A 189 -3.55 -7.04 -1.80
N LEU A 190 -3.84 -8.19 -1.21
CA LEU A 190 -2.88 -9.12 -0.65
C LEU A 190 -2.99 -10.45 -1.38
N ALA A 191 -1.84 -11.03 -1.79
CA ALA A 191 -1.80 -12.37 -2.32
C ALA A 191 -0.67 -13.18 -1.68
N SER A 192 -0.85 -14.51 -1.59
CA SER A 192 0.02 -15.38 -0.83
C SER A 192 0.15 -16.77 -1.46
N ASN A 193 1.34 -17.35 -1.36
CA ASN A 193 1.60 -18.76 -1.59
C ASN A 193 1.02 -19.67 -0.49
N PHE A 194 0.65 -19.07 0.65
CA PHE A 194 0.15 -19.77 1.84
C PHE A 194 -1.34 -19.54 2.04
N PRO A 195 -2.05 -20.46 2.72
CA PRO A 195 -3.45 -20.30 3.07
C PRO A 195 -3.75 -18.98 3.81
N ILE A 196 -4.87 -18.35 3.43
CA ILE A 196 -5.43 -17.19 4.15
C ILE A 196 -6.59 -17.70 4.99
N VAL A 197 -6.42 -17.70 6.31
CA VAL A 197 -7.37 -18.24 7.28
C VAL A 197 -8.46 -17.23 7.57
N GLU A 198 -8.07 -16.00 7.87
CA GLU A 198 -8.99 -14.94 8.25
C GLU A 198 -8.60 -13.60 7.58
N LEU A 199 -9.59 -12.72 7.43
CA LEU A 199 -9.48 -11.42 6.80
C LEU A 199 -10.12 -10.37 7.69
N PHE A 200 -9.37 -9.30 7.98
CA PHE A 200 -9.83 -8.16 8.74
C PHE A 200 -9.70 -6.91 7.87
N ASN A 201 -10.83 -6.31 7.52
CA ASN A 201 -10.90 -5.09 6.71
C ASN A 201 -11.43 -3.94 7.54
N HIS A 202 -10.66 -2.85 7.61
CA HIS A 202 -11.07 -1.63 8.29
C HIS A 202 -11.00 -0.43 7.34
N PRO A 203 -12.13 0.05 6.83
CA PRO A 203 -12.18 1.31 6.08
C PRO A 203 -12.03 2.47 7.05
N PHE A 204 -11.15 3.44 6.74
CA PHE A 204 -11.02 4.65 7.54
C PHE A 204 -12.31 5.46 7.57
N ALA A 205 -12.49 6.25 8.63
CA ALA A 205 -13.62 7.14 8.78
C ALA A 205 -13.80 8.01 7.52
N GLN A 206 -15.03 8.05 7.00
CA GLN A 206 -15.34 8.56 5.66
C GLN A 206 -14.88 10.00 5.42
N TRP A 207 -14.86 10.83 6.47
CA TRP A 207 -14.55 12.25 6.42
C TRP A 207 -13.12 12.58 6.87
N GLU A 208 -12.37 11.61 7.34
CA GLU A 208 -10.99 11.74 7.78
C GLU A 208 -10.02 11.52 6.62
N CYS A 209 -10.19 12.34 5.61
CA CYS A 209 -9.41 12.34 4.37
C CYS A 209 -9.26 13.76 3.84
N GLY A 210 -8.23 13.98 3.04
CA GLY A 210 -7.95 15.26 2.40
C GLY A 210 -8.09 15.19 0.88
N GLY A 211 -8.92 16.07 0.31
CA GLY A 211 -8.98 16.30 -1.11
C GLY A 211 -9.42 15.10 -1.95
N LEU A 212 -8.70 14.87 -3.07
CA LEU A 212 -9.03 13.78 -4.01
C LEU A 212 -8.87 12.39 -3.40
N ASP A 213 -8.06 12.23 -2.34
CA ASP A 213 -7.92 10.97 -1.62
C ASP A 213 -9.23 10.50 -0.99
N CYS A 214 -10.16 11.42 -0.71
CA CYS A 214 -11.49 11.09 -0.21
C CYS A 214 -12.33 10.26 -1.18
N LEU A 215 -11.98 10.25 -2.46
CA LEU A 215 -12.67 9.44 -3.47
C LEU A 215 -12.33 7.95 -3.35
N ALA A 216 -11.19 7.60 -2.77
CA ALA A 216 -10.83 6.24 -2.43
C ALA A 216 -11.32 5.87 -1.02
N ASN A 217 -11.74 4.62 -0.84
CA ASN A 217 -12.15 4.11 0.47
C ASN A 217 -10.94 3.51 1.20
N LYS A 218 -9.91 4.34 1.43
CA LYS A 218 -8.67 3.94 2.09
C LYS A 218 -8.95 3.31 3.46
N GLY A 219 -8.02 2.50 3.93
CA GLY A 219 -8.19 1.75 5.17
C GLY A 219 -7.01 0.83 5.43
N VAL A 220 -7.22 -0.15 6.29
CA VAL A 220 -6.27 -1.22 6.59
C VAL A 220 -6.85 -2.55 6.12
N LEU A 221 -6.02 -3.37 5.49
CA LEU A 221 -6.27 -4.76 5.18
C LEU A 221 -5.32 -5.59 6.04
N MET A 222 -5.86 -6.44 6.91
CA MET A 222 -5.09 -7.45 7.62
C MET A 222 -5.54 -8.85 7.23
N ALA A 223 -4.60 -9.79 7.20
CA ALA A 223 -4.86 -11.19 6.94
C ALA A 223 -4.06 -12.07 7.88
N GLU A 224 -4.68 -13.16 8.32
CA GLU A 224 -4.04 -14.22 9.08
C GLU A 224 -3.70 -15.37 8.14
N LEU A 225 -2.43 -15.77 8.12
CA LEU A 225 -1.90 -16.80 7.23
C LEU A 225 -1.45 -18.02 8.04
N GLU A 226 -1.78 -19.19 7.50
CA GLU A 226 -1.22 -20.48 7.93
C GLU A 226 0.00 -20.79 7.04
N VAL A 227 1.22 -20.51 7.57
CA VAL A 227 2.46 -20.82 6.87
C VAL A 227 2.85 -22.25 7.19
N PRO A 228 2.98 -23.17 6.18
CA PRO A 228 3.31 -24.57 6.45
C PRO A 228 4.62 -24.72 7.21
N GLY A 229 4.57 -25.38 8.36
CA GLY A 229 5.72 -25.62 9.26
C GLY A 229 5.94 -24.54 10.33
N LEU A 230 5.28 -23.40 10.27
CA LEU A 230 5.32 -22.38 11.30
C LEU A 230 4.38 -22.77 12.47
N PRO A 231 4.81 -22.67 13.74
CA PRO A 231 3.99 -23.10 14.88
C PRO A 231 2.83 -22.15 15.23
N ASP A 232 2.91 -20.90 14.81
CA ASP A 232 1.86 -19.88 14.99
C ASP A 232 1.45 -19.33 13.63
N HIS A 233 0.25 -18.74 13.52
CA HIS A 233 -0.14 -18.02 12.34
C HIS A 233 0.67 -16.73 12.18
N LEU A 234 0.88 -16.30 10.93
CA LEU A 234 1.52 -15.04 10.59
C LEU A 234 0.46 -13.99 10.28
N MET A 235 0.51 -12.88 10.99
CA MET A 235 -0.35 -11.72 10.68
C MET A 235 0.33 -10.82 9.65
N LEU A 236 -0.45 -10.39 8.66
CA LEU A 236 -0.05 -9.38 7.69
C LEU A 236 -0.93 -8.15 7.84
N ALA A 237 -0.36 -6.96 7.67
CA ALA A 237 -1.11 -5.72 7.66
C ALA A 237 -0.61 -4.82 6.54
N THR A 238 -1.52 -4.28 5.72
CA THR A 238 -1.17 -3.30 4.70
C THR A 238 -2.15 -2.14 4.67
N THR A 239 -1.61 -0.97 4.35
CA THR A 239 -2.37 0.29 4.27
C THR A 239 -1.85 1.16 3.14
N HIS A 240 -2.59 2.22 2.84
CA HIS A 240 -2.17 3.32 2.00
C HIS A 240 -2.76 4.61 2.58
N PHE A 241 -1.94 5.40 3.28
CA PHE A 241 -2.38 6.64 3.94
C PHE A 241 -2.63 7.79 2.98
N ASN A 242 -3.24 8.86 3.51
CA ASN A 242 -3.58 10.06 2.74
C ASN A 242 -2.33 10.69 2.11
N SER A 243 -2.36 10.88 0.79
CA SER A 243 -1.26 11.48 0.04
C SER A 243 -1.10 12.97 0.36
N ARG A 244 0.13 13.49 0.19
CA ARG A 244 0.42 14.91 0.35
C ARG A 244 0.05 15.70 -0.91
N GLY A 245 0.75 15.46 -2.00
CA GLY A 245 0.59 16.23 -3.23
C GLY A 245 -0.61 15.80 -4.09
N ALA A 246 -0.86 14.49 -4.20
CA ALA A 246 -1.94 13.97 -5.03
C ALA A 246 -3.34 14.31 -4.49
N SER A 247 -3.48 14.55 -3.20
CA SER A 247 -4.73 15.00 -2.55
C SER A 247 -5.22 16.37 -3.04
N ARG A 248 -4.30 17.25 -3.49
CA ARG A 248 -4.58 18.63 -3.99
C ARG A 248 -5.26 19.54 -2.96
N VAL A 249 -4.97 19.35 -1.70
CA VAL A 249 -5.32 20.24 -0.58
C VAL A 249 -4.07 20.87 0.01
N SER A 250 -4.22 21.74 1.03
CA SER A 250 -3.07 22.29 1.78
C SER A 250 -2.31 21.18 2.49
N ASN A 251 -1.02 21.41 2.76
CA ASN A 251 -0.20 20.47 3.54
C ASN A 251 -0.80 20.21 4.91
N GLU A 252 -1.27 21.25 5.61
CA GLU A 252 -1.93 21.16 6.91
C GLU A 252 -3.15 20.21 6.87
N ARG A 253 -4.06 20.39 5.89
CA ARG A 253 -5.24 19.53 5.76
C ARG A 253 -4.86 18.09 5.43
N SER A 254 -3.88 17.89 4.56
CA SER A 254 -3.41 16.55 4.21
C SER A 254 -2.65 15.88 5.36
N LEU A 255 -1.93 16.65 6.19
CA LEU A 255 -1.27 16.19 7.40
C LEU A 255 -2.30 15.73 8.45
N THR A 256 -3.30 16.57 8.73
CA THR A 256 -4.36 16.22 9.68
C THR A 256 -5.06 14.93 9.26
N ALA A 257 -5.43 14.81 7.97
CA ALA A 257 -6.04 13.59 7.43
C ALA A 257 -5.12 12.35 7.57
N HIS A 258 -3.83 12.52 7.32
CA HIS A 258 -2.84 11.46 7.47
C HIS A 258 -2.74 11.01 8.94
N ASN A 259 -2.62 11.94 9.87
CA ASN A 259 -2.46 11.64 11.29
C ASN A 259 -3.69 10.93 11.88
N LEU A 260 -4.90 11.36 11.49
CA LEU A 260 -6.14 10.68 11.88
C LEU A 260 -6.17 9.22 11.38
N GLN A 261 -5.71 8.98 10.14
CA GLN A 261 -5.63 7.63 9.58
C GLN A 261 -4.55 6.77 10.25
N VAL A 262 -3.42 7.36 10.67
CA VAL A 262 -2.39 6.67 11.47
C VAL A 262 -2.96 6.21 12.80
N ASP A 263 -3.69 7.09 13.50
CA ASP A 263 -4.33 6.76 14.78
C ASP A 263 -5.33 5.61 14.61
N GLU A 264 -6.19 5.71 13.60
CA GLU A 264 -7.24 4.73 13.33
C GLU A 264 -6.64 3.37 12.93
N ALA A 265 -5.55 3.37 12.16
CA ALA A 265 -4.84 2.15 11.78
C ALA A 265 -4.22 1.45 12.99
N ASN A 266 -3.53 2.19 13.87
CA ASN A 266 -2.92 1.62 15.08
C ASN A 266 -3.99 1.00 16.00
N GLU A 267 -5.06 1.73 16.28
CA GLU A 267 -6.17 1.21 17.10
C GLU A 267 -6.81 -0.04 16.51
N PHE A 268 -6.98 -0.06 15.19
CA PHE A 268 -7.53 -1.23 14.52
C PHE A 268 -6.60 -2.43 14.66
N ILE A 269 -5.31 -2.28 14.38
CA ILE A 269 -4.30 -3.34 14.50
C ILE A 269 -4.28 -3.88 15.94
N GLU A 270 -4.23 -3.00 16.93
CA GLU A 270 -4.28 -3.39 18.36
C GLU A 270 -5.58 -4.13 18.73
N SER A 271 -6.70 -3.76 18.11
CA SER A 271 -8.00 -4.41 18.37
C SER A 271 -8.10 -5.83 17.80
N VAL A 272 -7.39 -6.10 16.71
CA VAL A 272 -7.36 -7.40 16.02
C VAL A 272 -6.35 -8.33 16.67
N VAL A 273 -5.14 -7.86 16.95
CA VAL A 273 -4.03 -8.67 17.46
C VAL A 273 -4.14 -8.77 18.98
N LYS A 274 -4.94 -9.72 19.46
CA LYS A 274 -5.15 -9.95 20.91
C LYS A 274 -4.09 -10.82 21.54
N GLU A 275 -3.48 -11.70 20.75
CA GLU A 275 -2.38 -12.54 21.16
C GLU A 275 -1.10 -12.10 20.46
N PRO A 276 0.07 -12.23 21.09
CA PRO A 276 1.33 -11.76 20.50
C PRO A 276 1.79 -12.69 19.37
N LEU A 277 1.07 -12.66 18.25
CA LEU A 277 1.43 -13.30 16.98
C LEU A 277 2.53 -12.52 16.25
N PRO A 278 3.34 -13.16 15.41
CA PRO A 278 4.27 -12.46 14.53
C PRO A 278 3.47 -11.65 13.51
N ILE A 279 3.91 -10.40 13.26
CA ILE A 279 3.28 -9.48 12.32
C ILE A 279 4.32 -8.98 11.34
N ILE A 280 3.99 -8.95 10.04
CA ILE A 280 4.69 -8.17 9.03
C ILE A 280 3.71 -7.14 8.47
N TRP A 281 4.11 -5.89 8.50
CA TRP A 281 3.29 -4.79 7.99
C TRP A 281 4.03 -4.03 6.88
N GLY A 282 3.28 -3.39 6.01
CA GLY A 282 3.87 -2.51 5.00
C GLY A 282 2.83 -1.83 4.12
N GLY A 283 3.30 -0.86 3.34
CA GLY A 283 2.46 -0.14 2.39
C GLY A 283 3.01 1.22 2.01
N ASP A 284 2.25 1.97 1.24
CA ASP A 284 2.53 3.37 0.91
C ASP A 284 2.05 4.26 2.06
N VAL A 285 2.97 4.58 2.95
CA VAL A 285 2.71 5.39 4.14
C VAL A 285 2.72 6.90 3.87
N ASN A 286 3.05 7.33 2.66
CA ASN A 286 3.01 8.73 2.21
C ASN A 286 3.79 9.74 3.08
N MET A 287 4.94 9.33 3.63
CA MET A 287 5.76 10.14 4.56
C MET A 287 7.05 10.69 3.95
N ARG A 288 7.37 10.37 2.70
CA ARG A 288 8.62 10.80 2.05
C ARG A 288 8.87 12.30 2.21
N HIS A 289 10.05 12.69 2.73
CA HIS A 289 10.45 14.09 2.97
C HIS A 289 9.40 14.92 3.74
N ALA A 290 8.79 14.34 4.75
CA ALA A 290 7.73 14.96 5.52
C ALA A 290 7.96 14.73 7.02
N ASP A 291 8.83 15.57 7.62
CA ASP A 291 9.26 15.45 9.02
C ASP A 291 8.08 15.36 9.98
N ASP A 292 7.07 16.21 9.77
CA ASP A 292 5.87 16.29 10.58
C ASP A 292 5.04 14.99 10.55
N ARG A 293 4.98 14.30 9.41
CA ARG A 293 4.31 12.99 9.30
C ARG A 293 5.10 11.90 9.96
N ILE A 294 6.42 11.93 9.76
CA ILE A 294 7.35 10.93 10.28
C ILE A 294 7.38 11.01 11.81
N GLU A 295 7.56 12.19 12.38
CA GLU A 295 7.56 12.41 13.82
C GLU A 295 6.27 11.86 14.45
N TYR A 296 5.12 12.20 13.85
CA TYR A 296 3.83 11.72 14.33
C TYR A 296 3.71 10.20 14.25
N PHE A 297 4.08 9.60 13.10
CA PHE A 297 4.00 8.17 12.89
C PHE A 297 4.87 7.39 13.88
N VAL A 298 6.11 7.82 14.09
CA VAL A 298 7.04 7.19 15.03
C VAL A 298 6.54 7.33 16.47
N GLU A 299 6.04 8.50 16.88
CA GLU A 299 5.46 8.72 18.20
C GLU A 299 4.27 7.77 18.45
N ARG A 300 3.36 7.67 17.47
CA ARG A 300 2.15 6.84 17.59
C ARG A 300 2.40 5.34 17.49
N SER A 301 3.51 4.93 16.91
CA SER A 301 3.95 3.52 16.88
C SER A 301 4.54 3.03 18.22
N GLY A 302 4.57 3.88 19.24
CA GLY A 302 4.90 3.52 20.62
C GLY A 302 6.32 2.97 20.84
N GLY A 303 7.28 3.30 19.99
CA GLY A 303 8.67 2.83 20.06
C GLY A 303 8.86 1.37 19.62
N ASN A 304 7.82 0.67 19.23
CA ASN A 304 7.86 -0.68 18.65
C ASN A 304 7.97 -0.65 17.12
N PHE A 305 8.44 0.46 16.61
CA PHE A 305 8.60 0.68 15.18
C PHE A 305 9.89 0.01 14.68
N ASN A 306 9.78 -1.29 14.43
CA ASN A 306 10.82 -1.99 13.70
C ASN A 306 10.60 -1.75 12.21
N GLU A 307 11.39 -0.86 11.61
CA GLU A 307 11.36 -0.55 10.19
C GLU A 307 12.58 -1.19 9.50
N VAL A 308 12.33 -1.85 8.36
CA VAL A 308 13.30 -2.71 7.70
C VAL A 308 14.54 -1.96 7.22
N SER A 309 14.39 -0.78 6.59
CA SER A 309 15.54 -0.08 6.05
C SER A 309 16.46 0.43 7.15
N SER A 310 15.89 0.96 8.24
CA SER A 310 16.67 1.38 9.43
C SER A 310 17.42 0.23 10.08
N PHE A 311 16.79 -0.95 10.12
CA PHE A 311 17.44 -2.15 10.65
C PHE A 311 18.58 -2.64 9.75
N CYS A 312 18.33 -2.74 8.43
CA CYS A 312 19.27 -3.33 7.49
C CYS A 312 20.49 -2.45 7.20
N ILE A 313 20.40 -1.12 7.34
CA ILE A 313 21.58 -0.24 7.18
C ILE A 313 22.49 -0.24 8.39
N ASP A 314 22.03 -0.68 9.56
CA ASP A 314 22.88 -0.79 10.75
C ASP A 314 23.83 -1.98 10.58
N PRO A 315 25.16 -1.74 10.51
CA PRO A 315 26.16 -2.81 10.31
C PRO A 315 26.23 -3.80 11.47
N ALA A 316 25.58 -3.53 12.60
CA ALA A 316 25.46 -4.47 13.71
C ALA A 316 24.46 -5.59 13.42
N ASN A 317 23.59 -5.40 12.44
CA ASN A 317 22.58 -6.37 12.06
C ASN A 317 23.02 -7.19 10.84
N ASP A 318 22.71 -8.48 10.85
CA ASP A 318 23.01 -9.40 9.73
C ASP A 318 21.86 -9.30 8.69
N CYS A 319 21.86 -8.19 7.92
CA CYS A 319 20.89 -7.95 6.86
C CYS A 319 21.60 -7.55 5.56
N GLU A 320 21.37 -8.31 4.49
CA GLU A 320 21.93 -8.02 3.16
C GLU A 320 21.12 -6.90 2.48
N VAL A 321 21.79 -5.81 2.09
CA VAL A 321 21.18 -4.70 1.36
C VAL A 321 21.54 -4.80 -0.12
N ARG A 322 20.53 -4.98 -0.97
CA ARG A 322 20.63 -5.04 -2.45
C ARG A 322 19.90 -3.89 -3.14
N ILE A 323 19.65 -2.83 -2.44
CA ILE A 323 19.05 -1.60 -2.95
C ILE A 323 20.04 -0.46 -2.76
N GLN A 324 20.11 0.45 -3.73
CA GLN A 324 20.90 1.67 -3.58
C GLN A 324 19.98 2.76 -3.01
N TRP A 325 20.33 3.24 -1.82
CA TRP A 325 19.68 4.39 -1.23
C TRP A 325 20.53 5.65 -1.43
N GLU A 326 19.88 6.75 -1.69
CA GLU A 326 20.54 8.03 -1.94
C GLU A 326 21.06 8.71 -0.65
N SER A 327 20.63 8.23 0.52
CA SER A 327 21.01 8.80 1.82
C SER A 327 21.18 7.74 2.91
N ASP A 328 21.77 8.18 4.02
CA ASP A 328 21.94 7.37 5.24
C ASP A 328 20.62 7.19 6.02
N ILE A 329 19.52 7.74 5.51
CA ILE A 329 18.18 7.65 6.11
C ILE A 329 17.19 7.17 5.03
N PRO A 330 17.25 5.89 4.62
CA PRO A 330 16.50 5.38 3.47
C PRO A 330 14.97 5.51 3.62
N TRP A 331 14.47 5.29 4.82
CA TRP A 331 13.04 5.40 5.12
C TRP A 331 12.48 6.83 4.94
N TYR A 332 13.35 7.85 4.95
CA TYR A 332 13.00 9.22 4.65
C TYR A 332 12.83 9.47 3.14
N GLU A 333 13.52 8.68 2.33
CA GLU A 333 13.56 8.83 0.87
C GLU A 333 12.44 8.10 0.15
N THR A 334 11.73 7.20 0.83
CA THR A 334 10.65 6.40 0.25
C THR A 334 9.29 6.69 0.86
N GLN A 335 8.23 6.33 0.17
CA GLN A 335 6.86 6.28 0.71
C GLN A 335 6.47 4.86 1.10
N ASP A 336 7.21 3.88 0.59
CA ASP A 336 6.90 2.47 0.67
C ASP A 336 7.77 1.85 1.76
N LEU A 337 7.17 1.55 2.92
CA LEU A 337 7.85 1.03 4.09
C LEU A 337 7.34 -0.36 4.47
N GLN A 338 8.24 -1.20 4.96
CA GLN A 338 7.93 -2.46 5.64
C GLN A 338 8.49 -2.46 7.06
N GLY A 339 7.80 -3.19 7.93
CA GLY A 339 8.26 -3.44 9.27
C GLY A 339 7.67 -4.72 9.84
N TRP A 340 8.08 -5.06 11.06
CA TRP A 340 7.68 -6.31 11.69
C TRP A 340 7.55 -6.19 13.20
N VAL A 341 6.82 -7.14 13.77
CA VAL A 341 6.76 -7.41 15.22
C VAL A 341 6.92 -8.90 15.42
N SER A 342 7.84 -9.30 16.29
CA SER A 342 7.98 -10.71 16.68
C SER A 342 6.82 -11.13 17.57
N GLY A 343 6.35 -12.35 17.39
CA GLY A 343 5.37 -12.98 18.28
C GLY A 343 6.00 -13.49 19.59
N LYS A 344 5.19 -14.12 20.42
CA LYS A 344 5.67 -14.72 21.66
C LYS A 344 6.56 -15.95 21.42
N ARG A 345 6.20 -16.79 20.46
CA ARG A 345 6.92 -18.01 20.09
C ARG A 345 7.82 -17.81 18.89
N VAL A 346 7.38 -17.04 17.92
CA VAL A 346 8.05 -16.84 16.64
C VAL A 346 8.74 -15.49 16.61
N SER A 347 10.05 -15.51 16.51
CA SER A 347 10.86 -14.31 16.22
C SER A 347 10.85 -14.06 14.72
N VAL A 348 10.73 -12.79 14.32
CA VAL A 348 10.80 -12.34 12.93
C VAL A 348 11.93 -11.33 12.80
N ILE A 349 12.82 -11.54 11.85
CA ILE A 349 13.96 -10.64 11.59
C ILE A 349 14.15 -10.50 10.08
N PRO A 350 14.26 -9.29 9.52
CA PRO A 350 14.65 -9.12 8.13
C PRO A 350 16.11 -9.51 7.94
N ILE A 351 16.39 -10.24 6.87
CA ILE A 351 17.73 -10.73 6.54
C ILE A 351 18.23 -10.24 5.18
N ARG A 352 17.34 -9.71 4.35
CA ARG A 352 17.70 -9.10 3.08
C ARG A 352 16.62 -8.15 2.62
N VAL A 353 17.02 -7.03 2.03
CA VAL A 353 16.15 -6.06 1.38
C VAL A 353 16.64 -5.76 -0.02
N GLU A 354 15.71 -5.75 -0.99
CA GLU A 354 16.02 -5.49 -2.39
C GLU A 354 14.86 -4.75 -3.11
N ALA A 355 15.20 -4.03 -4.16
CA ALA A 355 14.21 -3.42 -5.04
C ALA A 355 13.68 -4.45 -6.05
N MET A 356 12.39 -4.31 -6.43
CA MET A 356 11.78 -5.05 -7.52
C MET A 356 11.04 -4.10 -8.45
N PHE A 357 10.98 -4.46 -9.74
CA PHE A 357 10.29 -3.67 -10.75
C PHE A 357 10.82 -2.23 -10.88
N ASP A 358 12.09 -2.05 -10.52
CA ASP A 358 12.86 -0.81 -10.53
C ASP A 358 13.59 -0.54 -11.86
N GLU A 359 13.48 -1.45 -12.81
CA GLU A 359 14.03 -1.30 -14.16
C GLU A 359 12.93 -1.09 -15.21
N PRO A 360 13.15 -0.15 -16.16
CA PRO A 360 12.20 0.08 -17.24
C PRO A 360 12.14 -1.10 -18.21
N GLN A 361 10.94 -1.50 -18.56
CA GLN A 361 10.69 -2.46 -19.63
C GLN A 361 10.42 -1.70 -20.93
N GLU A 362 11.32 -1.85 -21.92
CA GLU A 362 11.25 -1.10 -23.19
C GLU A 362 11.19 0.44 -22.99
N GLY A 363 11.92 0.96 -21.98
CA GLY A 363 11.95 2.39 -21.68
C GLY A 363 10.72 2.92 -20.90
N ILE A 364 9.89 2.04 -20.36
CA ILE A 364 8.67 2.37 -19.60
C ILE A 364 8.70 1.66 -18.26
N MET A 365 8.52 2.39 -17.15
CA MET A 365 8.43 1.81 -15.82
C MET A 365 7.08 1.12 -15.60
N PRO A 366 7.05 -0.01 -14.91
CA PRO A 366 5.80 -0.71 -14.58
C PRO A 366 4.87 0.13 -13.68
N SER A 367 5.43 0.94 -12.77
CA SER A 367 4.72 1.88 -11.89
C SER A 367 5.53 3.16 -11.70
N ASP A 368 4.96 4.15 -11.01
CA ASP A 368 5.68 5.35 -10.52
C ASP A 368 6.34 5.13 -9.16
N HIS A 369 6.23 3.90 -8.62
CA HIS A 369 6.96 3.38 -7.47
C HIS A 369 7.78 2.15 -7.86
N ASN A 370 8.82 1.85 -7.09
CA ASN A 370 9.54 0.59 -7.12
C ASN A 370 8.95 -0.34 -6.04
N GLY A 371 9.00 -1.64 -6.27
CA GLY A 371 8.61 -2.61 -5.26
C GLY A 371 9.72 -2.77 -4.22
N LEU A 372 9.35 -2.94 -2.96
CA LEU A 372 10.28 -3.25 -1.87
C LEU A 372 10.08 -4.71 -1.45
N LEU A 373 11.04 -5.56 -1.80
CA LEU A 373 11.07 -6.97 -1.42
C LEU A 373 11.97 -7.17 -0.21
N VAL A 374 11.41 -7.81 0.81
CA VAL A 374 12.13 -8.14 2.05
C VAL A 374 12.07 -9.63 2.29
N HIS A 375 13.22 -10.23 2.59
CA HIS A 375 13.32 -11.60 3.08
C HIS A 375 13.41 -11.57 4.61
N TYR A 376 12.58 -12.35 5.24
CA TYR A 376 12.50 -12.49 6.69
C TYR A 376 12.89 -13.90 7.10
N ARG A 377 13.67 -14.01 8.17
CA ARG A 377 13.85 -15.26 8.91
C ARG A 377 12.88 -15.29 10.07
N LEU A 378 12.06 -16.35 10.10
CA LEU A 378 11.18 -16.68 11.21
C LEU A 378 11.82 -17.81 11.98
N SER A 379 11.98 -17.67 13.31
CA SER A 379 12.63 -18.68 14.13
C SER A 379 11.84 -18.94 15.43
N TRP A 380 11.84 -20.18 15.90
CA TRP A 380 11.11 -20.60 17.09
C TRP A 380 11.83 -21.74 17.82
N PRO A 381 11.65 -21.90 19.15
CA PRO A 381 12.19 -23.03 19.89
C PRO A 381 11.49 -24.35 19.49
N ILE A 382 12.27 -25.45 19.35
CA ILE A 382 11.72 -26.76 18.98
C ILE A 382 11.00 -27.38 20.17
N THR A 383 11.55 -27.21 21.37
CA THR A 383 10.96 -27.71 22.62
C THR A 383 10.20 -26.58 23.33
N GLU A 384 8.92 -26.79 23.58
CA GLU A 384 8.16 -25.90 24.48
C GLU A 384 8.71 -26.09 25.92
N LYS A 385 9.28 -25.02 26.49
CA LYS A 385 9.69 -24.99 27.92
C LYS A 385 8.55 -24.55 28.81
#